data_84e26a7127bda02cdf03fbe781f3a29c
#
_entry.id   84e26a7127bda02cdf03fbe781f3a29c
#
_cell.length_a   1.000
_cell.length_b   1.000
_cell.length_c   1.000
_cell.angle_alpha   90.00
_cell.angle_beta   90.00
_cell.angle_gamma   90.00
#
_symmetry.space_group_name_H-M   'P 1'
#
loop_
_entity.id
_entity.type
_entity.pdbx_description
1 polymer ?
#
loop_
_entity_poly.entity_id
_entity_poly.type
_entity_poly.pdbx_seq_one_letter_code
_entity_poly.pdbx_strand_id
1 'polypeptide(L)'
;MSRAAFIAGDWGTSRLRLYLCDAGGHVLARGEGEGASAPDCAGRFAAAVAAWDKAHGALPAVLGGMVGSTIGWREVPYLKCPAKPAAIAGAALRFEVEGRAIAILPGLSCTNISGVPDVMRGEETQILGALRLMPKLAKGKHLLCLPGTHVKWAWIEDSTITKFQTALSGELFNILAHHSVLARDSGAVDPESKAYRLGLDLARDRYEDGLLHLLFSARSRVVTGEMAKDAAASYLSGLIIGIDVYAAVAASLSLFSAGVVHLVCTPMLAALYSKAITAYGLGAAVIDGDDAALAGLVHAHAEIFS
;
A
#
# COMPACT_ATOMS: atom_id res chain seq x y z
N MET A 1 15.78 25.33 -17.55
CA MET A 1 14.83 24.19 -17.43
C MET A 1 15.65 22.96 -17.02
N SER A 2 15.20 22.22 -16.03
CA SER A 2 15.86 20.98 -15.61
C SER A 2 15.83 19.95 -16.75
N ARG A 3 16.93 19.23 -16.96
CA ARG A 3 17.05 18.21 -17.99
C ARG A 3 16.46 16.89 -17.49
N ALA A 4 15.65 16.22 -18.30
CA ALA A 4 15.18 14.87 -18.00
C ALA A 4 16.35 13.89 -17.85
N ALA A 5 16.29 13.02 -16.85
CA ALA A 5 17.37 12.10 -16.52
C ALA A 5 16.92 10.64 -16.44
N PHE A 6 15.70 10.37 -15.97
CA PHE A 6 15.18 8.99 -15.83
C PHE A 6 13.65 8.94 -15.81
N ILE A 7 13.12 7.72 -15.90
CA ILE A 7 11.71 7.40 -15.79
C ILE A 7 11.49 6.57 -14.53
N ALA A 8 10.56 6.99 -13.67
CA ALA A 8 10.07 6.21 -12.54
C ALA A 8 8.68 5.66 -12.87
N GLY A 9 8.41 4.38 -12.58
CA GLY A 9 7.13 3.75 -12.87
C GLY A 9 6.58 2.95 -11.69
N ASP A 10 5.42 3.34 -11.18
CA ASP A 10 4.60 2.55 -10.28
C ASP A 10 3.57 1.77 -11.10
N TRP A 11 3.74 0.45 -11.18
CA TRP A 11 2.95 -0.39 -12.06
C TRP A 11 2.15 -1.42 -11.27
N GLY A 12 0.96 -1.01 -10.85
CA GLY A 12 0.00 -1.88 -10.17
C GLY A 12 -0.69 -2.88 -11.10
N THR A 13 -1.59 -3.69 -10.55
CA THR A 13 -2.36 -4.68 -11.31
C THR A 13 -3.22 -4.03 -12.39
N SER A 14 -3.91 -2.92 -12.06
CA SER A 14 -4.90 -2.28 -12.93
C SER A 14 -4.44 -0.98 -13.57
N ARG A 15 -3.36 -0.37 -13.08
CA ARG A 15 -2.90 0.96 -13.53
C ARG A 15 -1.39 1.06 -13.51
N LEU A 16 -0.85 1.73 -14.53
CA LEU A 16 0.52 2.20 -14.62
C LEU A 16 0.57 3.70 -14.40
N ARG A 17 1.45 4.17 -13.52
CA ARG A 17 1.82 5.58 -13.36
C ARG A 17 3.28 5.76 -13.72
N LEU A 18 3.56 6.69 -14.62
CA LEU A 18 4.92 7.02 -15.05
C LEU A 18 5.25 8.47 -14.72
N TYR A 19 6.49 8.69 -14.35
CA TYR A 19 7.03 9.99 -13.99
C TYR A 19 8.34 10.20 -14.76
N LEU A 20 8.39 11.23 -15.60
CA LEU A 20 9.65 11.71 -16.18
C LEU A 20 10.31 12.62 -15.15
N CYS A 21 11.52 12.27 -14.71
CA CYS A 21 12.22 12.96 -13.63
C CYS A 21 13.54 13.59 -14.10
N ASP A 22 13.92 14.69 -13.46
CA ASP A 22 15.29 15.21 -13.55
C ASP A 22 16.24 14.42 -12.62
N ALA A 23 17.53 14.72 -12.65
CA ALA A 23 18.54 14.05 -11.84
C ALA A 23 18.32 14.20 -10.32
N GLY A 24 17.60 15.24 -9.90
CA GLY A 24 17.22 15.45 -8.49
C GLY A 24 15.94 14.70 -8.08
N GLY A 25 15.27 14.06 -9.03
CA GLY A 25 14.00 13.36 -8.81
C GLY A 25 12.75 14.24 -8.89
N HIS A 26 12.89 15.51 -9.37
CA HIS A 26 11.71 16.36 -9.59
C HIS A 26 10.97 15.91 -10.85
N VAL A 27 9.65 15.83 -10.74
CA VAL A 27 8.78 15.41 -11.85
C VAL A 27 8.65 16.51 -12.88
N LEU A 28 9.05 16.19 -14.11
CA LEU A 28 8.93 17.08 -15.28
C LEU A 28 7.66 16.81 -16.09
N ALA A 29 7.22 15.53 -16.12
CA ALA A 29 5.98 15.11 -16.79
C ALA A 29 5.41 13.85 -16.13
N ARG A 30 4.12 13.60 -16.32
CA ARG A 30 3.41 12.41 -15.86
C ARG A 30 2.81 11.67 -17.04
N GLY A 31 2.75 10.35 -16.96
CA GLY A 31 2.08 9.47 -17.91
C GLY A 31 1.30 8.39 -17.17
N GLU A 32 0.33 7.83 -17.84
CA GLU A 32 -0.52 6.76 -17.32
C GLU A 32 -0.71 5.67 -18.36
N GLY A 33 -1.07 4.48 -17.92
CA GLY A 33 -1.37 3.36 -18.77
C GLY A 33 -2.09 2.24 -18.04
N GLU A 34 -2.37 1.17 -18.76
CA GLU A 34 -2.98 -0.04 -18.21
C GLU A 34 -2.02 -0.78 -17.28
N GLY A 35 -2.58 -1.44 -16.28
CA GLY A 35 -1.82 -2.18 -15.28
C GLY A 35 -1.13 -3.44 -15.82
N ALA A 36 -0.36 -4.08 -14.98
CA ALA A 36 0.47 -5.23 -15.32
C ALA A 36 -0.33 -6.50 -15.70
N SER A 37 -1.62 -6.57 -15.35
CA SER A 37 -2.48 -7.69 -15.73
C SER A 37 -2.87 -7.72 -17.23
N ALA A 38 -2.76 -6.59 -17.94
CA ALA A 38 -2.98 -6.56 -19.37
C ALA A 38 -1.75 -7.12 -20.14
N PRO A 39 -1.92 -7.75 -21.31
CA PRO A 39 -0.82 -8.36 -22.05
C PRO A 39 0.15 -7.32 -22.60
N ASP A 40 1.34 -7.75 -22.99
CA ASP A 40 2.38 -6.94 -23.64
C ASP A 40 2.84 -5.72 -22.81
N CYS A 41 3.36 -5.97 -21.61
CA CYS A 41 3.95 -4.91 -20.79
C CYS A 41 5.05 -4.12 -21.53
N ALA A 42 5.87 -4.77 -22.35
CA ALA A 42 6.97 -4.13 -23.07
C ALA A 42 6.45 -3.10 -24.09
N GLY A 43 5.53 -3.49 -24.97
CA GLY A 43 4.94 -2.58 -25.97
C GLY A 43 4.14 -1.45 -25.34
N ARG A 44 3.40 -1.73 -24.26
CA ARG A 44 2.65 -0.70 -23.52
C ARG A 44 3.57 0.31 -22.83
N PHE A 45 4.67 -0.14 -22.25
CA PHE A 45 5.68 0.76 -21.69
C PHE A 45 6.29 1.64 -22.80
N ALA A 46 6.73 1.04 -23.92
CA ALA A 46 7.29 1.77 -25.06
C ALA A 46 6.30 2.81 -25.61
N ALA A 47 5.03 2.45 -25.79
CA ALA A 47 4.00 3.37 -26.24
C ALA A 47 3.77 4.54 -25.26
N ALA A 48 3.75 4.26 -23.96
CA ALA A 48 3.52 5.27 -22.92
C ALA A 48 4.67 6.30 -22.81
N VAL A 49 5.91 5.90 -23.13
CA VAL A 49 7.10 6.78 -23.04
C VAL A 49 7.53 7.35 -24.40
N ALA A 50 6.88 6.99 -25.52
CA ALA A 50 7.31 7.35 -26.88
C ALA A 50 7.53 8.86 -27.11
N ALA A 51 6.65 9.70 -26.55
CA ALA A 51 6.80 11.15 -26.63
C ALA A 51 8.04 11.67 -25.88
N TRP A 52 8.37 11.05 -24.76
CA TRP A 52 9.56 11.38 -23.98
C TRP A 52 10.84 10.92 -24.67
N ASP A 53 10.80 9.74 -25.30
CA ASP A 53 11.92 9.20 -26.06
C ASP A 53 12.27 10.08 -27.27
N LYS A 54 11.26 10.57 -27.97
CA LYS A 54 11.45 11.51 -29.07
C LYS A 54 12.12 12.81 -28.62
N ALA A 55 11.81 13.27 -27.41
CA ALA A 55 12.31 14.53 -26.88
C ALA A 55 13.68 14.41 -26.17
N HIS A 56 13.97 13.28 -25.53
CA HIS A 56 15.10 13.15 -24.60
C HIS A 56 16.00 11.94 -24.89
N GLY A 57 15.62 11.05 -25.82
CA GLY A 57 16.29 9.77 -26.04
C GLY A 57 15.87 8.70 -25.02
N ALA A 58 16.44 7.52 -25.15
CA ALA A 58 16.16 6.37 -24.27
C ALA A 58 16.76 6.58 -22.87
N LEU A 59 15.97 7.15 -21.95
CA LEU A 59 16.38 7.37 -20.56
C LEU A 59 16.26 6.07 -19.73
N PRO A 60 17.12 5.84 -18.73
CA PRO A 60 16.97 4.70 -17.83
C PRO A 60 15.62 4.72 -17.10
N ALA A 61 15.11 3.54 -16.75
CA ALA A 61 13.84 3.40 -16.06
C ALA A 61 13.96 2.52 -14.81
N VAL A 62 13.32 2.94 -13.72
CA VAL A 62 13.12 2.15 -12.51
C VAL A 62 11.62 1.90 -12.32
N LEU A 63 11.23 0.65 -12.16
CA LEU A 63 9.84 0.20 -12.09
C LEU A 63 9.62 -0.57 -10.78
N GLY A 64 8.50 -0.31 -10.11
CA GLY A 64 8.05 -1.04 -8.93
C GLY A 64 6.65 -1.63 -9.11
N GLY A 65 6.27 -2.55 -8.23
CA GLY A 65 4.95 -3.13 -8.19
C GLY A 65 4.77 -4.40 -9.03
N MET A 66 3.56 -4.63 -9.51
CA MET A 66 3.14 -5.89 -10.16
C MET A 66 3.84 -6.18 -11.48
N VAL A 67 4.52 -5.21 -12.07
CA VAL A 67 5.39 -5.41 -13.25
C VAL A 67 6.47 -6.46 -13.02
N GLY A 68 6.89 -6.67 -11.76
CA GLY A 68 7.86 -7.70 -11.33
C GLY A 68 7.23 -9.02 -10.88
N SER A 69 5.94 -9.24 -11.07
CA SER A 69 5.25 -10.49 -10.72
C SER A 69 5.18 -11.46 -11.91
N THR A 70 4.63 -12.67 -11.67
CA THR A 70 4.38 -13.70 -12.70
C THR A 70 3.43 -13.24 -13.81
N ILE A 71 2.56 -12.25 -13.53
CA ILE A 71 1.66 -11.65 -14.53
C ILE A 71 2.23 -10.35 -15.14
N GLY A 72 3.43 -9.92 -14.71
CA GLY A 72 4.05 -8.68 -15.15
C GLY A 72 5.00 -8.87 -16.34
N TRP A 73 5.87 -7.89 -16.53
CA TRP A 73 6.84 -7.89 -17.63
C TRP A 73 7.95 -8.93 -17.48
N ARG A 74 8.57 -8.96 -16.29
CA ARG A 74 9.58 -9.96 -15.92
C ARG A 74 9.46 -10.27 -14.44
N GLU A 75 9.39 -11.55 -14.12
CA GLU A 75 9.33 -11.98 -12.75
C GLU A 75 10.65 -11.67 -12.00
N VAL A 76 10.51 -11.00 -10.86
CA VAL A 76 11.62 -10.71 -9.94
C VAL A 76 11.36 -11.48 -8.65
N PRO A 77 12.29 -12.33 -8.21
CA PRO A 77 12.16 -13.05 -6.95
C PRO A 77 11.94 -12.12 -5.76
N TYR A 78 11.21 -12.60 -4.76
CA TYR A 78 11.04 -11.86 -3.51
C TYR A 78 12.34 -11.81 -2.72
N LEU A 79 12.71 -10.62 -2.23
CA LEU A 79 13.77 -10.47 -1.24
C LEU A 79 13.23 -10.79 0.15
N LYS A 80 13.95 -11.60 0.92
CA LYS A 80 13.52 -12.00 2.27
C LYS A 80 13.85 -10.92 3.30
N CYS A 81 12.86 -10.61 4.16
CA CYS A 81 13.11 -9.75 5.33
C CYS A 81 14.00 -10.46 6.38
N PRO A 82 14.78 -9.68 7.18
CA PRO A 82 14.85 -8.21 7.21
C PRO A 82 15.55 -7.62 5.98
N ALA A 83 15.01 -6.49 5.47
CA ALA A 83 15.51 -5.86 4.26
C ALA A 83 15.73 -4.35 4.47
N LYS A 84 16.92 -3.87 4.12
CA LYS A 84 17.28 -2.44 4.09
C LYS A 84 17.02 -1.84 2.71
N PRO A 85 16.84 -0.51 2.59
CA PRO A 85 16.66 0.16 1.30
C PRO A 85 17.70 -0.25 0.24
N ALA A 86 18.99 -0.19 0.57
CA ALA A 86 20.07 -0.57 -0.34
C ALA A 86 20.01 -2.04 -0.78
N ALA A 87 19.53 -2.96 0.08
CA ALA A 87 19.37 -4.37 -0.29
C ALA A 87 18.22 -4.55 -1.28
N ILE A 88 17.12 -3.78 -1.15
CA ILE A 88 15.99 -3.81 -2.08
C ILE A 88 16.43 -3.30 -3.45
N ALA A 89 17.13 -2.17 -3.50
CA ALA A 89 17.69 -1.61 -4.74
C ALA A 89 18.72 -2.55 -5.38
N GLY A 90 19.60 -3.17 -4.57
CA GLY A 90 20.62 -4.13 -5.03
C GLY A 90 20.04 -5.42 -5.61
N ALA A 91 18.85 -5.84 -5.16
CA ALA A 91 18.15 -7.03 -5.66
C ALA A 91 17.24 -6.76 -6.88
N ALA A 92 17.23 -5.53 -7.40
CA ALA A 92 16.48 -5.20 -8.60
C ALA A 92 16.96 -6.01 -9.81
N LEU A 93 16.03 -6.53 -10.60
CA LEU A 93 16.31 -7.16 -11.88
C LEU A 93 16.67 -6.09 -12.90
N ARG A 94 17.91 -6.10 -13.41
CA ARG A 94 18.40 -5.14 -14.40
C ARG A 94 18.50 -5.82 -15.77
N PHE A 95 18.03 -5.15 -16.79
CA PHE A 95 18.11 -5.59 -18.18
C PHE A 95 18.03 -4.39 -19.14
N GLU A 96 18.26 -4.65 -20.42
CA GLU A 96 18.19 -3.63 -21.46
C GLU A 96 17.12 -3.99 -22.50
N VAL A 97 16.37 -2.99 -22.95
CA VAL A 97 15.41 -3.09 -24.05
C VAL A 97 15.58 -1.86 -24.94
N GLU A 98 15.87 -2.07 -26.24
CA GLU A 98 16.00 -1.02 -27.24
C GLU A 98 16.95 0.13 -26.80
N GLY A 99 18.09 -0.24 -26.19
CA GLY A 99 19.09 0.71 -25.70
C GLY A 99 18.72 1.43 -24.39
N ARG A 100 17.64 1.01 -23.74
CA ARG A 100 17.21 1.52 -22.45
C ARG A 100 17.57 0.56 -21.31
N ALA A 101 18.31 1.03 -20.33
CA ALA A 101 18.50 0.32 -19.09
C ALA A 101 17.22 0.35 -18.24
N ILE A 102 16.72 -0.83 -17.84
CA ILE A 102 15.52 -0.98 -17.01
C ILE A 102 15.89 -1.73 -15.75
N ALA A 103 15.38 -1.27 -14.61
CA ALA A 103 15.44 -1.96 -13.35
C ALA A 103 14.02 -2.18 -12.80
N ILE A 104 13.70 -3.41 -12.40
CA ILE A 104 12.44 -3.76 -11.74
C ILE A 104 12.74 -4.15 -10.30
N LEU A 105 12.12 -3.48 -9.34
CA LEU A 105 12.29 -3.74 -7.91
C LEU A 105 11.69 -5.09 -7.52
N PRO A 106 12.31 -5.81 -6.57
CA PRO A 106 11.74 -7.04 -6.01
C PRO A 106 10.59 -6.70 -5.06
N GLY A 107 9.61 -7.61 -4.93
CA GLY A 107 8.76 -7.63 -3.75
C GLY A 107 9.51 -8.15 -2.52
N LEU A 108 8.86 -8.12 -1.37
CA LEU A 108 9.42 -8.67 -0.13
C LEU A 108 8.63 -9.90 0.35
N SER A 109 9.34 -10.81 1.03
CA SER A 109 8.74 -11.94 1.74
C SER A 109 9.23 -12.01 3.18
N CYS A 110 8.41 -12.54 4.08
CA CYS A 110 8.82 -12.79 5.46
C CYS A 110 8.05 -13.98 6.06
N THR A 111 8.46 -14.42 7.23
CA THR A 111 7.58 -15.12 8.16
C THR A 111 6.95 -14.06 9.06
N ASN A 112 5.63 -13.91 8.99
CA ASN A 112 4.91 -12.87 9.71
C ASN A 112 4.82 -13.17 11.22
N ILE A 113 4.12 -12.31 11.97
CA ILE A 113 4.00 -12.47 13.44
C ILE A 113 3.20 -13.71 13.85
N SER A 114 2.36 -14.25 12.96
CA SER A 114 1.62 -15.50 13.18
C SER A 114 2.42 -16.75 12.83
N GLY A 115 3.69 -16.61 12.40
CA GLY A 115 4.57 -17.71 12.05
C GLY A 115 4.31 -18.31 10.65
N VAL A 116 3.55 -17.63 9.80
CA VAL A 116 3.23 -18.09 8.43
C VAL A 116 3.94 -17.24 7.37
N PRO A 117 4.16 -17.77 6.15
CA PRO A 117 4.72 -17.00 5.04
C PRO A 117 3.81 -15.83 4.65
N ASP A 118 4.42 -14.70 4.33
CA ASP A 118 3.73 -13.50 3.86
C ASP A 118 4.54 -12.80 2.77
N VAL A 119 3.85 -12.10 1.86
CA VAL A 119 4.47 -11.41 0.73
C VAL A 119 3.84 -10.04 0.49
N MET A 120 4.65 -9.11 -0.02
CA MET A 120 4.16 -7.84 -0.55
C MET A 120 4.91 -7.48 -1.84
N ARG A 121 4.22 -6.74 -2.73
CA ARG A 121 4.83 -6.27 -3.98
C ARG A 121 4.18 -4.95 -4.40
N GLY A 122 4.99 -3.89 -4.36
CA GLY A 122 4.59 -2.50 -4.56
C GLY A 122 4.66 -1.70 -3.26
N GLU A 123 4.21 -2.26 -2.16
CA GLU A 123 4.21 -1.58 -0.86
C GLU A 123 5.63 -1.37 -0.32
N GLU A 124 6.60 -2.24 -0.64
CA GLU A 124 8.01 -2.02 -0.32
C GLU A 124 8.53 -0.70 -0.92
N THR A 125 8.10 -0.37 -2.13
CA THR A 125 8.44 0.90 -2.79
C THR A 125 7.88 2.10 -2.03
N GLN A 126 6.63 2.01 -1.57
CA GLN A 126 6.00 3.04 -0.73
C GLN A 126 6.71 3.16 0.63
N ILE A 127 7.16 2.06 1.23
CA ILE A 127 7.93 2.10 2.48
C ILE A 127 9.28 2.80 2.27
N LEU A 128 9.99 2.52 1.18
CA LEU A 128 11.23 3.23 0.82
C LEU A 128 11.00 4.75 0.74
N GLY A 129 9.91 5.14 0.09
CA GLY A 129 9.52 6.54 -0.02
C GLY A 129 9.13 7.17 1.31
N ALA A 130 8.38 6.46 2.15
CA ALA A 130 8.02 6.92 3.50
C ALA A 130 9.27 7.19 4.35
N LEU A 131 10.29 6.32 4.29
CA LEU A 131 11.57 6.52 4.95
C LEU A 131 12.29 7.79 4.47
N ARG A 132 12.18 8.11 3.17
CA ARG A 132 12.78 9.33 2.59
C ARG A 132 11.99 10.59 2.95
N LEU A 133 10.66 10.54 2.86
CA LEU A 133 9.77 11.69 3.13
C LEU A 133 9.68 12.03 4.62
N MET A 134 9.91 11.05 5.49
CA MET A 134 9.81 11.20 6.92
C MET A 134 11.09 10.72 7.63
N PRO A 135 12.16 11.55 7.69
CA PRO A 135 13.47 11.14 8.21
C PRO A 135 13.46 10.59 9.65
N LYS A 136 12.45 10.92 10.45
CA LYS A 136 12.28 10.35 11.80
C LYS A 136 12.11 8.83 11.80
N LEU A 137 11.63 8.23 10.70
CA LEU A 137 11.49 6.78 10.53
C LEU A 137 12.83 6.06 10.36
N ALA A 138 13.91 6.81 10.12
CA ALA A 138 15.25 6.23 9.95
C ALA A 138 15.88 5.69 11.24
N LYS A 139 15.33 6.04 12.41
CA LYS A 139 15.86 5.59 13.71
C LYS A 139 14.74 5.13 14.62
N GLY A 140 15.01 4.07 15.38
CA GLY A 140 14.06 3.49 16.32
C GLY A 140 13.06 2.54 15.67
N LYS A 141 12.02 2.21 16.43
CA LYS A 141 11.00 1.22 16.05
C LYS A 141 9.69 1.91 15.65
N HIS A 142 9.20 1.62 14.47
CA HIS A 142 8.00 2.22 13.89
C HIS A 142 7.06 1.16 13.35
N LEU A 143 5.76 1.45 13.39
CA LEU A 143 4.72 0.68 12.76
C LEU A 143 4.13 1.49 11.61
N LEU A 144 4.22 0.94 10.40
CA LEU A 144 3.58 1.48 9.20
C LEU A 144 2.35 0.64 8.86
N CYS A 145 1.28 1.30 8.49
CA CYS A 145 0.11 0.69 7.90
C CYS A 145 -0.05 1.23 6.47
N LEU A 146 -0.18 0.33 5.52
CA LEU A 146 -0.41 0.63 4.10
C LEU A 146 -1.79 0.09 3.70
N PRO A 147 -2.85 0.85 3.98
CA PRO A 147 -4.21 0.48 3.61
C PRO A 147 -4.40 0.34 2.10
N GLY A 148 -5.06 -0.73 1.69
CA GLY A 148 -5.35 -1.05 0.30
C GLY A 148 -6.28 -2.24 0.20
N THR A 149 -6.33 -2.89 -0.95
CA THR A 149 -7.07 -4.16 -1.13
C THR A 149 -6.57 -5.22 -0.13
N HIS A 150 -5.25 -5.35 -0.03
CA HIS A 150 -4.55 -6.16 0.96
C HIS A 150 -3.71 -5.23 1.84
N VAL A 151 -4.20 -4.97 3.03
CA VAL A 151 -3.54 -4.05 3.98
C VAL A 151 -2.24 -4.64 4.47
N LYS A 152 -1.17 -3.85 4.48
CA LYS A 152 0.13 -4.26 5.04
C LYS A 152 0.40 -3.52 6.33
N TRP A 153 0.73 -4.27 7.36
CA TRP A 153 1.29 -3.76 8.61
C TRP A 153 2.76 -4.11 8.63
N ALA A 154 3.64 -3.10 8.57
CA ALA A 154 5.08 -3.29 8.46
C ALA A 154 5.81 -2.73 9.67
N TRP A 155 6.69 -3.55 10.26
CA TRP A 155 7.57 -3.18 11.37
C TRP A 155 8.91 -2.72 10.82
N ILE A 156 9.26 -1.49 11.15
CA ILE A 156 10.51 -0.85 10.75
C ILE A 156 11.38 -0.65 11.98
N GLU A 157 12.63 -1.02 11.90
CA GLU A 157 13.65 -0.74 12.92
C GLU A 157 14.90 -0.22 12.24
N ASP A 158 15.33 1.00 12.58
CA ASP A 158 16.50 1.66 12.03
C ASP A 158 16.59 1.56 10.48
N SER A 159 15.55 2.04 9.80
CA SER A 159 15.34 1.98 8.33
C SER A 159 15.23 0.56 7.76
N THR A 160 15.21 -0.48 8.58
CA THR A 160 15.11 -1.87 8.14
C THR A 160 13.66 -2.34 8.22
N ILE A 161 13.11 -2.86 7.13
CA ILE A 161 11.83 -3.59 7.15
C ILE A 161 12.10 -4.95 7.78
N THR A 162 11.74 -5.11 9.06
CA THR A 162 12.08 -6.32 9.82
C THR A 162 11.13 -7.47 9.50
N LYS A 163 9.85 -7.18 9.40
CA LYS A 163 8.76 -8.09 9.02
C LYS A 163 7.52 -7.30 8.65
N PHE A 164 6.54 -7.98 8.13
CA PHE A 164 5.21 -7.42 7.88
C PHE A 164 4.13 -8.50 8.03
N GLN A 165 2.88 -8.05 8.06
CA GLN A 165 1.70 -8.91 8.06
C GLN A 165 0.64 -8.31 7.16
N THR A 166 -0.01 -9.19 6.37
CA THR A 166 -1.09 -8.83 5.47
C THR A 166 -2.44 -9.11 6.12
N ALA A 167 -3.37 -8.15 5.99
CA ALA A 167 -4.79 -8.32 6.29
C ALA A 167 -5.62 -8.15 5.02
N LEU A 168 -6.66 -8.97 4.86
CA LEU A 168 -7.57 -8.94 3.71
C LEU A 168 -8.68 -7.89 3.84
N SER A 169 -8.51 -6.87 4.67
CA SER A 169 -9.59 -5.97 5.10
C SER A 169 -10.26 -5.26 3.95
N GLY A 170 -9.50 -4.76 2.97
CA GLY A 170 -10.07 -4.07 1.80
C GLY A 170 -10.81 -5.02 0.85
N GLU A 171 -10.22 -6.17 0.53
CA GLU A 171 -10.85 -7.17 -0.32
C GLU A 171 -12.10 -7.76 0.33
N LEU A 172 -12.02 -8.13 1.61
CA LEU A 172 -13.15 -8.66 2.37
C LEU A 172 -14.31 -7.64 2.41
N PHE A 173 -14.02 -6.37 2.71
CA PHE A 173 -15.02 -5.33 2.67
C PHE A 173 -15.68 -5.24 1.30
N ASN A 174 -14.90 -5.21 0.22
CA ASN A 174 -15.43 -5.10 -1.14
C ASN A 174 -16.35 -6.28 -1.50
N ILE A 175 -15.92 -7.51 -1.19
CA ILE A 175 -16.74 -8.71 -1.43
C ILE A 175 -18.04 -8.65 -0.62
N LEU A 176 -17.97 -8.35 0.67
CA LEU A 176 -19.12 -8.33 1.55
C LEU A 176 -20.09 -7.18 1.24
N ALA A 177 -19.58 -6.02 0.86
CA ALA A 177 -20.41 -4.87 0.51
C ALA A 177 -21.21 -5.10 -0.80
N HIS A 178 -20.58 -5.74 -1.80
CA HIS A 178 -21.19 -5.86 -3.14
C HIS A 178 -21.81 -7.23 -3.43
N HIS A 179 -21.29 -8.30 -2.82
CA HIS A 179 -21.69 -9.67 -3.15
C HIS A 179 -22.33 -10.45 -1.99
N SER A 180 -22.61 -9.80 -0.84
CA SER A 180 -23.31 -10.42 0.28
C SER A 180 -24.59 -9.69 0.66
N VAL A 181 -25.37 -10.30 1.56
CA VAL A 181 -26.58 -9.67 2.12
C VAL A 181 -26.28 -8.63 3.21
N LEU A 182 -25.02 -8.44 3.59
CA LEU A 182 -24.63 -7.61 4.75
C LEU A 182 -24.81 -6.13 4.48
N ALA A 183 -24.41 -5.66 3.29
CA ALA A 183 -24.44 -4.24 2.95
C ALA A 183 -24.82 -3.98 1.48
N ARG A 184 -25.46 -4.96 0.80
CA ARG A 184 -25.91 -4.78 -0.59
C ARG A 184 -26.88 -3.60 -0.68
N ASP A 185 -26.70 -2.76 -1.69
CA ASP A 185 -27.47 -1.55 -1.93
C ASP A 185 -27.40 -0.52 -0.78
N SER A 186 -26.33 -0.53 -0.02
CA SER A 186 -26.02 0.48 0.99
C SER A 186 -25.43 1.74 0.34
N GLY A 187 -25.40 2.84 1.08
CA GLY A 187 -24.73 4.09 0.67
C GLY A 187 -23.20 3.96 0.65
N ALA A 188 -22.56 5.04 0.23
CA ALA A 188 -21.11 5.16 0.31
C ALA A 188 -20.63 5.11 1.77
N VAL A 189 -19.38 4.66 1.98
CA VAL A 189 -18.76 4.65 3.31
C VAL A 189 -18.47 6.08 3.75
N ASP A 190 -19.00 6.46 4.91
CA ASP A 190 -18.76 7.75 5.56
C ASP A 190 -18.03 7.52 6.89
N PRO A 191 -16.74 7.91 7.00
CA PRO A 191 -15.96 7.78 8.22
C PRO A 191 -16.49 8.65 9.37
N GLU A 192 -17.29 9.70 9.08
CA GLU A 192 -17.89 10.59 10.08
C GLU A 192 -19.22 10.05 10.62
N SER A 193 -19.80 9.04 9.98
CA SER A 193 -21.11 8.51 10.33
C SER A 193 -21.12 7.84 11.71
N LYS A 194 -22.29 7.91 12.37
CA LYS A 194 -22.53 7.13 13.60
C LYS A 194 -22.38 5.63 13.36
N ALA A 195 -22.74 5.14 12.19
CA ALA A 195 -22.65 3.73 11.83
C ALA A 195 -21.20 3.25 11.76
N TYR A 196 -20.29 4.03 11.15
CA TYR A 196 -18.87 3.70 11.13
C TYR A 196 -18.31 3.60 12.57
N ARG A 197 -18.63 4.58 13.42
CA ARG A 197 -18.22 4.55 14.83
C ARG A 197 -18.78 3.33 15.57
N LEU A 198 -20.05 3.01 15.37
CA LEU A 198 -20.70 1.85 15.98
C LEU A 198 -19.97 0.54 15.59
N GLY A 199 -19.52 0.43 14.33
CA GLY A 199 -18.70 -0.69 13.87
C GLY A 199 -17.35 -0.76 14.57
N LEU A 200 -16.65 0.39 14.71
CA LEU A 200 -15.39 0.48 15.48
C LEU A 200 -15.57 0.10 16.96
N ASP A 201 -16.63 0.60 17.59
CA ASP A 201 -16.90 0.31 18.99
C ASP A 201 -17.18 -1.19 19.19
N LEU A 202 -17.96 -1.82 18.33
CA LEU A 202 -18.19 -3.26 18.37
C LEU A 202 -16.89 -4.05 18.20
N ALA A 203 -16.04 -3.65 17.25
CA ALA A 203 -14.74 -4.27 17.02
C ALA A 203 -13.85 -4.19 18.28
N ARG A 204 -13.77 -3.03 18.92
CA ARG A 204 -12.99 -2.81 20.13
C ARG A 204 -13.51 -3.64 21.31
N ASP A 205 -14.83 -3.62 21.54
CA ASP A 205 -15.44 -4.16 22.75
C ASP A 205 -15.64 -5.69 22.67
N ARG A 206 -15.68 -6.25 21.45
CA ARG A 206 -16.04 -7.66 21.19
C ARG A 206 -15.06 -8.38 20.28
N TYR A 207 -13.81 -7.93 20.20
CA TYR A 207 -12.77 -8.54 19.36
C TYR A 207 -12.66 -10.07 19.55
N GLU A 208 -12.73 -10.52 20.80
CA GLU A 208 -12.57 -11.94 21.15
C GLU A 208 -13.70 -12.83 20.64
N ASP A 209 -14.87 -12.27 20.33
CA ASP A 209 -16.00 -13.04 19.79
C ASP A 209 -15.73 -13.57 18.36
N GLY A 210 -14.70 -13.05 17.70
CA GLY A 210 -14.28 -13.45 16.38
C GLY A 210 -15.10 -12.79 15.25
N LEU A 211 -14.37 -12.37 14.19
CA LEU A 211 -14.90 -11.58 13.10
C LEU A 211 -16.16 -12.23 12.46
N LEU A 212 -16.16 -13.55 12.23
CA LEU A 212 -17.28 -14.23 11.56
C LEU A 212 -18.61 -14.11 12.31
N HIS A 213 -18.57 -14.09 13.64
CA HIS A 213 -19.77 -13.92 14.48
C HIS A 213 -20.25 -12.47 14.49
N LEU A 214 -19.33 -11.51 14.39
CA LEU A 214 -19.64 -10.08 14.41
C LEU A 214 -20.19 -9.56 13.07
N LEU A 215 -19.75 -10.12 11.93
CA LEU A 215 -20.10 -9.63 10.60
C LEU A 215 -21.61 -9.60 10.35
N PHE A 216 -22.36 -10.60 10.84
CA PHE A 216 -23.81 -10.67 10.62
C PHE A 216 -24.59 -9.55 11.31
N SER A 217 -23.98 -8.86 12.29
CA SER A 217 -24.58 -7.70 12.96
C SER A 217 -24.86 -6.54 11.99
N ALA A 218 -24.13 -6.42 10.87
CA ALA A 218 -24.43 -5.47 9.82
C ALA A 218 -25.83 -5.70 9.21
N ARG A 219 -26.22 -6.98 9.05
CA ARG A 219 -27.53 -7.35 8.51
C ARG A 219 -28.61 -7.32 9.57
N SER A 220 -28.37 -7.91 10.75
CA SER A 220 -29.38 -8.02 11.80
C SER A 220 -29.86 -6.66 12.27
N ARG A 221 -28.96 -5.66 12.44
CA ARG A 221 -29.34 -4.30 12.82
C ARG A 221 -30.25 -3.60 11.80
N VAL A 222 -30.06 -3.86 10.53
CA VAL A 222 -30.96 -3.34 9.49
C VAL A 222 -32.33 -4.01 9.56
N VAL A 223 -32.36 -5.34 9.72
CA VAL A 223 -33.63 -6.09 9.74
C VAL A 223 -34.44 -5.80 10.99
N THR A 224 -33.79 -5.58 12.12
CA THR A 224 -34.46 -5.21 13.38
C THR A 224 -34.84 -3.72 13.46
N GLY A 225 -34.43 -2.91 12.48
CA GLY A 225 -34.71 -1.47 12.47
C GLY A 225 -33.78 -0.62 13.34
N GLU A 226 -32.73 -1.23 13.90
CA GLU A 226 -31.72 -0.50 14.71
C GLU A 226 -30.80 0.39 13.87
N MET A 227 -30.67 0.11 12.57
CA MET A 227 -29.81 0.82 11.64
C MET A 227 -30.50 0.97 10.28
N ALA A 228 -30.37 2.13 9.66
CA ALA A 228 -30.85 2.37 8.31
C ALA A 228 -30.02 1.56 7.29
N LYS A 229 -30.67 1.10 6.20
CA LYS A 229 -30.03 0.25 5.17
C LYS A 229 -28.83 0.94 4.51
N ASP A 230 -28.92 2.23 4.24
CA ASP A 230 -27.86 3.04 3.62
C ASP A 230 -26.62 3.18 4.50
N ALA A 231 -26.73 3.00 5.81
CA ALA A 231 -25.64 3.07 6.77
C ALA A 231 -24.83 1.76 6.91
N ALA A 232 -25.31 0.64 6.34
CA ALA A 232 -24.73 -0.69 6.57
C ALA A 232 -23.28 -0.81 6.06
N ALA A 233 -22.93 -0.18 4.94
CA ALA A 233 -21.54 -0.20 4.43
C ALA A 233 -20.58 0.56 5.37
N SER A 234 -20.99 1.71 5.92
CA SER A 234 -20.18 2.43 6.90
C SER A 234 -19.95 1.61 8.17
N TYR A 235 -21.01 0.97 8.68
CA TYR A 235 -20.92 0.08 9.84
C TYR A 235 -19.97 -1.11 9.57
N LEU A 236 -20.16 -1.79 8.43
CA LEU A 236 -19.32 -2.93 8.05
C LEU A 236 -17.85 -2.53 7.89
N SER A 237 -17.59 -1.38 7.26
CA SER A 237 -16.23 -0.83 7.12
C SER A 237 -15.61 -0.55 8.49
N GLY A 238 -16.34 0.09 9.41
CA GLY A 238 -15.88 0.36 10.77
C GLY A 238 -15.55 -0.92 11.54
N LEU A 239 -16.39 -1.94 11.42
CA LEU A 239 -16.17 -3.24 12.06
C LEU A 239 -14.91 -3.94 11.53
N ILE A 240 -14.75 -4.06 10.21
CA ILE A 240 -13.62 -4.75 9.58
C ILE A 240 -12.30 -4.01 9.88
N ILE A 241 -12.26 -2.69 9.66
CA ILE A 241 -11.06 -1.87 9.93
C ILE A 241 -10.75 -1.85 11.43
N GLY A 242 -11.78 -1.80 12.29
CA GLY A 242 -11.60 -1.84 13.72
C GLY A 242 -10.91 -3.12 14.19
N ILE A 243 -11.34 -4.27 13.69
CA ILE A 243 -10.70 -5.57 14.01
C ILE A 243 -9.27 -5.65 13.46
N ASP A 244 -9.04 -5.19 12.23
CA ASP A 244 -7.71 -5.16 11.61
C ASP A 244 -6.74 -4.31 12.45
N VAL A 245 -7.13 -3.07 12.77
CA VAL A 245 -6.31 -2.16 13.58
C VAL A 245 -6.06 -2.74 14.98
N TYR A 246 -7.09 -3.28 15.63
CA TYR A 246 -6.93 -3.89 16.95
C TYR A 246 -5.93 -5.04 16.92
N ALA A 247 -6.07 -5.96 15.97
CA ALA A 247 -5.18 -7.12 15.84
C ALA A 247 -3.72 -6.70 15.63
N ALA A 248 -3.49 -5.73 14.74
CA ALA A 248 -2.15 -5.24 14.45
C ALA A 248 -1.53 -4.49 15.64
N VAL A 249 -2.31 -3.66 16.33
CA VAL A 249 -1.85 -2.91 17.50
C VAL A 249 -1.56 -3.86 18.66
N ALA A 250 -2.46 -4.77 18.99
CA ALA A 250 -2.28 -5.74 20.07
C ALA A 250 -1.02 -6.59 19.87
N ALA A 251 -0.78 -7.04 18.64
CA ALA A 251 0.42 -7.79 18.28
C ALA A 251 1.70 -6.95 18.29
N SER A 252 1.59 -5.62 18.26
CA SER A 252 2.72 -4.69 18.13
C SER A 252 3.15 -4.03 19.43
N LEU A 253 2.39 -4.16 20.52
CA LEU A 253 2.63 -3.45 21.79
C LEU A 253 4.05 -3.61 22.34
N SER A 254 4.69 -4.75 22.10
CA SER A 254 6.09 -5.00 22.46
C SER A 254 7.11 -4.64 21.37
N LEU A 255 6.65 -4.33 20.16
CA LEU A 255 7.50 -4.20 18.97
C LEU A 255 7.68 -2.75 18.51
N PHE A 256 6.81 -1.84 18.95
CA PHE A 256 6.95 -0.42 18.63
C PHE A 256 6.63 0.45 19.82
N SER A 257 7.37 1.55 19.99
CA SER A 257 7.34 2.37 21.22
C SER A 257 6.74 3.77 21.04
N ALA A 258 6.43 4.17 19.79
CA ALA A 258 6.17 5.58 19.49
C ALA A 258 4.72 6.05 19.73
N GLY A 259 3.77 5.18 20.04
CA GLY A 259 2.36 5.57 20.19
C GLY A 259 1.71 6.15 18.93
N VAL A 260 2.42 6.12 17.79
CA VAL A 260 1.99 6.68 16.49
C VAL A 260 2.14 5.63 15.40
N VAL A 261 1.05 5.35 14.69
CA VAL A 261 1.05 4.54 13.46
C VAL A 261 1.23 5.46 12.25
N HIS A 262 2.13 5.10 11.35
CA HIS A 262 2.34 5.84 10.11
C HIS A 262 1.50 5.21 8.99
N LEU A 263 0.51 5.96 8.51
CA LEU A 263 -0.36 5.57 7.40
C LEU A 263 0.25 6.00 6.06
N VAL A 264 0.42 5.06 5.14
CA VAL A 264 0.87 5.35 3.77
C VAL A 264 -0.26 4.97 2.83
N CYS A 265 -1.09 5.92 2.41
CA CYS A 265 -2.30 5.62 1.64
C CYS A 265 -2.93 6.87 1.03
N THR A 266 -4.06 6.67 0.32
CA THR A 266 -4.89 7.75 -0.21
C THR A 266 -5.63 8.49 0.90
N PRO A 267 -6.07 9.76 0.69
CA PRO A 267 -6.80 10.55 1.69
C PRO A 267 -8.07 9.88 2.22
N MET A 268 -8.81 9.16 1.38
CA MET A 268 -10.02 8.43 1.79
C MET A 268 -9.69 7.34 2.83
N LEU A 269 -8.70 6.50 2.53
CA LEU A 269 -8.27 5.43 3.44
C LEU A 269 -7.62 6.01 4.71
N ALA A 270 -6.91 7.12 4.59
CA ALA A 270 -6.35 7.84 5.73
C ALA A 270 -7.43 8.28 6.72
N ALA A 271 -8.57 8.82 6.22
CA ALA A 271 -9.68 9.22 7.08
C ALA A 271 -10.27 8.04 7.86
N LEU A 272 -10.47 6.90 7.21
CA LEU A 272 -11.00 5.68 7.83
C LEU A 272 -10.02 5.12 8.88
N TYR A 273 -8.78 4.86 8.48
CA TYR A 273 -7.79 4.24 9.37
C TYR A 273 -7.35 5.16 10.52
N SER A 274 -7.23 6.49 10.28
CA SER A 274 -6.90 7.43 11.37
C SER A 274 -7.94 7.40 12.48
N LYS A 275 -9.23 7.35 12.14
CA LYS A 275 -10.30 7.23 13.15
C LYS A 275 -10.22 5.93 13.92
N ALA A 276 -9.99 4.81 13.23
CA ALA A 276 -9.83 3.52 13.87
C ALA A 276 -8.62 3.52 14.83
N ILE A 277 -7.45 3.98 14.37
CA ILE A 277 -6.22 4.07 15.18
C ILE A 277 -6.44 4.96 16.42
N THR A 278 -7.08 6.11 16.23
CA THR A 278 -7.38 7.04 17.33
C THR A 278 -8.36 6.44 18.33
N ALA A 279 -9.34 5.64 17.89
CA ALA A 279 -10.27 4.94 18.77
C ALA A 279 -9.57 3.93 19.71
N TYR A 280 -8.36 3.49 19.36
CA TYR A 280 -7.50 2.65 20.22
C TYR A 280 -6.45 3.45 21.00
N GLY A 281 -6.58 4.78 21.06
CA GLY A 281 -5.71 5.64 21.87
C GLY A 281 -4.33 5.92 21.27
N LEU A 282 -4.13 5.64 19.99
CA LEU A 282 -2.88 5.89 19.27
C LEU A 282 -2.98 7.12 18.37
N GLY A 283 -1.84 7.76 18.09
CA GLY A 283 -1.73 8.77 17.05
C GLY A 283 -1.64 8.16 15.66
N ALA A 284 -2.11 8.89 14.65
CA ALA A 284 -1.92 8.57 13.24
C ALA A 284 -1.13 9.68 12.54
N ALA A 285 -0.13 9.33 11.76
CA ALA A 285 0.61 10.26 10.91
C ALA A 285 0.48 9.78 9.45
N VAL A 286 -0.03 10.65 8.57
CA VAL A 286 -0.35 10.30 7.20
C VAL A 286 0.77 10.71 6.26
N ILE A 287 1.10 9.83 5.33
CA ILE A 287 1.97 10.05 4.17
C ILE A 287 1.13 9.69 2.94
N ASP A 288 1.10 10.56 1.94
CA ASP A 288 0.40 10.25 0.70
C ASP A 288 1.05 9.06 -0.01
N GLY A 289 0.23 8.11 -0.45
CA GLY A 289 0.70 6.84 -1.03
C GLY A 289 1.36 7.01 -2.39
N ASP A 290 0.89 7.95 -3.22
CA ASP A 290 1.45 8.23 -4.54
C ASP A 290 2.80 8.97 -4.41
N ASP A 291 2.88 9.93 -3.48
CA ASP A 291 4.14 10.63 -3.16
C ASP A 291 5.17 9.66 -2.57
N ALA A 292 4.74 8.74 -1.72
CA ALA A 292 5.60 7.71 -1.17
C ALA A 292 6.11 6.75 -2.28
N ALA A 293 5.26 6.29 -3.18
CA ALA A 293 5.68 5.44 -4.29
C ALA A 293 6.73 6.15 -5.17
N LEU A 294 6.47 7.40 -5.56
CA LEU A 294 7.42 8.19 -6.34
C LEU A 294 8.75 8.40 -5.60
N ALA A 295 8.72 8.81 -4.34
CA ALA A 295 9.93 9.03 -3.55
C ALA A 295 10.76 7.75 -3.37
N GLY A 296 10.09 6.59 -3.27
CA GLY A 296 10.73 5.28 -3.22
C GLY A 296 11.43 4.90 -4.52
N LEU A 297 10.77 5.14 -5.67
CA LEU A 297 11.35 4.92 -6.99
C LEU A 297 12.55 5.84 -7.26
N VAL A 298 12.44 7.12 -6.88
CA VAL A 298 13.55 8.09 -6.97
C VAL A 298 14.74 7.64 -6.12
N HIS A 299 14.49 7.16 -4.90
CA HIS A 299 15.54 6.62 -4.04
C HIS A 299 16.19 5.38 -4.67
N ALA A 300 15.39 4.45 -5.15
CA ALA A 300 15.89 3.23 -5.80
C ALA A 300 16.70 3.56 -7.07
N HIS A 301 16.25 4.53 -7.88
CA HIS A 301 17.01 4.99 -9.06
C HIS A 301 18.41 5.47 -8.66
N ALA A 302 18.50 6.32 -7.62
CA ALA A 302 19.79 6.85 -7.15
C ALA A 302 20.74 5.72 -6.68
N GLU A 303 20.22 4.68 -6.02
CA GLU A 303 21.02 3.53 -5.59
C GLU A 303 21.44 2.59 -6.75
N ILE A 304 20.62 2.51 -7.80
CA ILE A 304 20.81 1.55 -8.91
C ILE A 304 21.71 2.12 -10.01
N PHE A 305 21.57 3.41 -10.31
CA PHE A 305 22.18 4.05 -11.49
C PHE A 305 23.22 5.15 -11.12
N SER A 306 23.59 5.25 -9.83
CA SER A 306 24.67 6.14 -9.35
C SER A 306 26.06 5.66 -9.75
#